data_8e88b0747dd65c1bc08c2bd44c114ea4
#
_entry.id   8e88b0747dd65c1bc08c2bd44c114ea4
#
_cell.length_a   1.000
_cell.length_b   1.000
_cell.length_c   1.000
_cell.angle_alpha   90.00
_cell.angle_beta   90.00
_cell.angle_gamma   90.00
#
_symmetry.space_group_name_H-M   'P 1'
#
loop_
_entity.id
_entity.type
_entity.pdbx_description
1 polymer ?
#
loop_
_entity_poly.entity_id
_entity_poly.type
_entity_poly.pdbx_seq_one_letter_code
_entity_poly.pdbx_strand_id
1 'polypeptide(L)'
;MKLFPSGHATHPQWRMAAGLVLAQLRAQMALPDYASSPTLGLLYITDHYASDAQDILDHLSAELPEVTDWSGTVGVGVSANNAEYFDEPGISLMLCALPSDQYRVFSGVAPLGSSEMSGFEAHTALVHADPATPDLAELIGEMAGRTDTGYLFGGLSSSRHGALQFAIGGNGNIRGQGAAGGVFSGGLSGVVFGEGVRLVSRVTQGCQPLRSSAGRQREITEADG
;
A
#
# COMPACT_ATOMS: atom_id res chain seq x y z
N MET A 1 -6.86 21.97 4.84
CA MET A 1 -6.47 20.64 4.36
C MET A 1 -7.64 19.72 4.64
N LYS A 2 -8.14 19.00 3.66
CA LYS A 2 -9.26 18.06 3.84
C LYS A 2 -8.72 16.70 4.32
N LEU A 3 -9.55 15.99 5.07
CA LEU A 3 -9.26 14.63 5.51
C LEU A 3 -9.43 13.66 4.32
N PHE A 4 -8.66 12.58 4.32
CA PHE A 4 -8.83 11.50 3.35
C PHE A 4 -9.90 10.52 3.85
N PRO A 5 -10.91 10.21 3.03
CA PRO A 5 -11.89 9.18 3.37
C PRO A 5 -11.22 7.83 3.59
N SER A 6 -11.62 7.13 4.65
CA SER A 6 -11.15 5.78 4.93
C SER A 6 -12.28 4.91 5.46
N GLY A 7 -12.29 3.66 5.02
CA GLY A 7 -13.28 2.68 5.43
C GLY A 7 -12.65 1.32 5.65
N HIS A 8 -13.23 0.53 6.55
CA HIS A 8 -12.79 -0.83 6.80
C HIS A 8 -13.97 -1.70 7.23
N ALA A 9 -13.88 -2.98 6.95
CA ALA A 9 -14.90 -3.93 7.35
C ALA A 9 -14.37 -5.36 7.38
N THR A 10 -15.01 -6.19 8.21
CA THR A 10 -14.89 -7.64 8.20
C THR A 10 -16.22 -8.29 7.82
N HIS A 11 -16.21 -9.32 7.02
CA HIS A 11 -17.36 -10.16 6.70
C HIS A 11 -16.88 -11.43 5.96
N PRO A 12 -17.48 -12.62 6.17
CA PRO A 12 -17.08 -13.82 5.42
C PRO A 12 -17.22 -13.70 3.90
N GLN A 13 -18.15 -12.89 3.42
CA GLN A 13 -18.35 -12.60 1.99
C GLN A 13 -17.73 -11.24 1.65
N TRP A 14 -16.74 -11.21 0.80
CA TRP A 14 -16.01 -9.99 0.44
C TRP A 14 -16.92 -8.90 -0.15
N ARG A 15 -17.97 -9.27 -0.90
CA ARG A 15 -18.93 -8.29 -1.47
C ARG A 15 -19.65 -7.49 -0.39
N MET A 16 -19.97 -8.14 0.72
CA MET A 16 -20.60 -7.47 1.86
C MET A 16 -19.62 -6.55 2.58
N ALA A 17 -18.37 -7.01 2.79
CA ALA A 17 -17.30 -6.17 3.34
C ALA A 17 -17.04 -4.95 2.45
N ALA A 18 -16.90 -5.14 1.15
CA ALA A 18 -16.71 -4.05 0.18
C ALA A 18 -17.88 -3.05 0.22
N GLY A 19 -19.12 -3.54 0.27
CA GLY A 19 -20.32 -2.68 0.39
C GLY A 19 -20.31 -1.84 1.68
N LEU A 20 -19.89 -2.41 2.82
CA LEU A 20 -19.75 -1.66 4.08
C LEU A 20 -18.66 -0.60 4.00
N VAL A 21 -17.52 -0.93 3.38
CA VAL A 21 -16.42 0.03 3.13
C VAL A 21 -16.89 1.17 2.24
N LEU A 22 -17.54 0.87 1.11
CA LEU A 22 -18.08 1.87 0.19
C LEU A 22 -19.10 2.80 0.86
N ALA A 23 -19.97 2.26 1.73
CA ALA A 23 -20.93 3.06 2.48
C ALA A 23 -20.23 4.07 3.42
N GLN A 24 -19.17 3.64 4.13
CA GLN A 24 -18.36 4.52 4.99
C GLN A 24 -17.66 5.62 4.19
N LEU A 25 -17.03 5.27 3.07
CA LEU A 25 -16.34 6.22 2.20
C LEU A 25 -17.29 7.27 1.62
N ARG A 26 -18.43 6.85 1.08
CA ARG A 26 -19.45 7.75 0.53
C ARG A 26 -20.03 8.68 1.58
N ALA A 27 -20.28 8.18 2.80
CA ALA A 27 -20.73 9.00 3.91
C ALA A 27 -19.70 10.08 4.28
N GLN A 28 -18.42 9.74 4.32
CA GLN A 28 -17.34 10.70 4.62
C GLN A 28 -17.17 11.71 3.49
N MET A 29 -17.16 11.28 2.22
CA MET A 29 -17.04 12.18 1.06
C MET A 29 -18.19 13.21 0.96
N ALA A 30 -19.34 12.92 1.55
CA ALA A 30 -20.45 13.85 1.62
C ALA A 30 -20.26 14.96 2.68
N LEU A 31 -19.27 14.82 3.57
CA LEU A 31 -18.97 15.81 4.61
C LEU A 31 -17.98 16.87 4.12
N PRO A 32 -18.12 18.14 4.53
CA PRO A 32 -17.28 19.24 4.06
C PRO A 32 -15.81 19.11 4.45
N ASP A 33 -15.50 18.39 5.54
CA ASP A 33 -14.14 18.23 6.04
C ASP A 33 -13.33 17.16 5.28
N TYR A 34 -13.99 16.35 4.46
CA TYR A 34 -13.37 15.28 3.70
C TYR A 34 -13.14 15.65 2.23
N ALA A 35 -12.15 15.01 1.63
CA ALA A 35 -11.94 15.08 0.19
C ALA A 35 -13.09 14.39 -0.56
N SER A 36 -13.63 15.06 -1.55
CA SER A 36 -14.79 14.58 -2.33
C SER A 36 -14.44 14.06 -3.73
N SER A 37 -13.19 14.21 -4.15
CA SER A 37 -12.71 13.81 -5.49
C SER A 37 -11.34 13.13 -5.37
N PRO A 38 -11.26 11.96 -4.71
CA PRO A 38 -10.02 11.21 -4.61
C PRO A 38 -9.65 10.58 -5.96
N THR A 39 -8.35 10.47 -6.23
CA THR A 39 -7.82 9.85 -7.45
C THR A 39 -6.98 8.60 -7.18
N LEU A 40 -6.51 8.42 -5.95
CA LEU A 40 -5.69 7.29 -5.54
C LEU A 40 -6.38 6.50 -4.42
N GLY A 41 -6.52 5.18 -4.60
CA GLY A 41 -6.96 4.22 -3.60
C GLY A 41 -5.80 3.41 -3.04
N LEU A 42 -5.68 3.37 -1.70
CA LEU A 42 -4.77 2.47 -1.00
C LEU A 42 -5.59 1.32 -0.40
N LEU A 43 -5.49 0.14 -1.01
CA LEU A 43 -6.28 -1.04 -0.70
C LEU A 43 -5.45 -2.10 0.01
N TYR A 44 -5.90 -2.49 1.21
CA TYR A 44 -5.32 -3.60 1.96
C TYR A 44 -6.40 -4.62 2.30
N ILE A 45 -6.14 -5.87 2.01
CA ILE A 45 -7.06 -6.97 2.34
C ILE A 45 -6.32 -8.07 3.10
N THR A 46 -7.04 -8.83 3.91
CA THR A 46 -6.46 -10.02 4.51
C THR A 46 -6.41 -11.17 3.49
N ASP A 47 -5.51 -12.11 3.71
CA ASP A 47 -5.29 -13.26 2.81
C ASP A 47 -6.45 -14.24 2.73
N HIS A 48 -7.47 -14.10 3.60
CA HIS A 48 -8.77 -14.77 3.45
C HIS A 48 -9.49 -14.40 2.15
N TYR A 49 -9.18 -13.23 1.58
CA TYR A 49 -9.73 -12.76 0.31
C TYR A 49 -8.72 -12.84 -0.86
N ALA A 50 -7.56 -13.48 -0.67
CA ALA A 50 -6.52 -13.50 -1.67
C ALA A 50 -6.99 -14.07 -3.03
N SER A 51 -7.85 -15.10 -3.01
CA SER A 51 -8.43 -15.70 -4.22
C SER A 51 -9.39 -14.75 -4.97
N ASP A 52 -9.96 -13.79 -4.28
CA ASP A 52 -10.93 -12.83 -4.81
C ASP A 52 -10.32 -11.44 -5.04
N ALA A 53 -9.00 -11.30 -4.89
CA ALA A 53 -8.31 -10.01 -4.92
C ALA A 53 -8.60 -9.20 -6.20
N GLN A 54 -8.60 -9.84 -7.38
CA GLN A 54 -8.92 -9.18 -8.64
C GLN A 54 -10.39 -8.75 -8.69
N ASP A 55 -11.31 -9.62 -8.29
CA ASP A 55 -12.75 -9.31 -8.28
C ASP A 55 -13.07 -8.15 -7.31
N ILE A 56 -12.38 -8.08 -6.18
CA ILE A 56 -12.50 -6.98 -5.22
C ILE A 56 -12.02 -5.66 -5.85
N LEU A 57 -10.85 -5.68 -6.47
CA LEU A 57 -10.29 -4.51 -7.14
C LEU A 57 -11.19 -4.02 -8.27
N ASP A 58 -11.68 -4.93 -9.13
CA ASP A 58 -12.58 -4.61 -10.24
C ASP A 58 -13.91 -4.02 -9.73
N HIS A 59 -14.46 -4.61 -8.66
CA HIS A 59 -15.68 -4.11 -8.05
C HIS A 59 -15.50 -2.71 -7.45
N LEU A 60 -14.44 -2.49 -6.70
CA LEU A 60 -14.15 -1.17 -6.09
C LEU A 60 -13.88 -0.12 -7.16
N SER A 61 -13.14 -0.47 -8.22
CA SER A 61 -12.88 0.43 -9.36
C SER A 61 -14.16 0.81 -10.11
N ALA A 62 -15.10 -0.14 -10.26
CA ALA A 62 -16.40 0.12 -10.88
C ALA A 62 -17.31 1.01 -10.02
N GLU A 63 -17.26 0.84 -8.69
CA GLU A 63 -18.06 1.61 -7.73
C GLU A 63 -17.49 3.02 -7.42
N LEU A 64 -16.20 3.23 -7.70
CA LEU A 64 -15.45 4.48 -7.49
C LEU A 64 -14.70 4.89 -8.76
N PRO A 65 -15.42 5.23 -9.86
CA PRO A 65 -14.80 5.49 -11.15
C PRO A 65 -13.89 6.74 -11.17
N GLU A 66 -14.01 7.63 -10.18
CA GLU A 66 -13.11 8.76 -9.98
C GLU A 66 -11.72 8.36 -9.45
N VAL A 67 -11.61 7.19 -8.83
CA VAL A 67 -10.34 6.65 -8.33
C VAL A 67 -9.67 5.88 -9.48
N THR A 68 -8.77 6.56 -10.17
CA THR A 68 -8.11 6.03 -11.37
C THR A 68 -6.84 5.24 -11.06
N ASP A 69 -6.29 5.43 -9.88
CA ASP A 69 -5.02 4.85 -9.47
C ASP A 69 -5.21 4.03 -8.18
N TRP A 70 -4.60 2.84 -8.15
CA TRP A 70 -4.71 1.93 -7.02
C TRP A 70 -3.36 1.35 -6.64
N SER A 71 -3.12 1.25 -5.33
CA SER A 71 -1.95 0.57 -4.79
C SER A 71 -2.32 -0.14 -3.49
N GLY A 72 -1.55 -1.15 -3.10
CA GLY A 72 -1.81 -1.89 -1.88
C GLY A 72 -1.28 -3.32 -1.93
N THR A 73 -1.67 -4.10 -0.95
CA THR A 73 -1.21 -5.48 -0.83
C THR A 73 -2.14 -6.34 0.02
N VAL A 74 -1.90 -7.64 -0.01
CA VAL A 74 -2.56 -8.66 0.81
C VAL A 74 -1.66 -9.00 1.99
N GLY A 75 -2.23 -9.14 3.19
CA GLY A 75 -1.52 -9.53 4.40
C GLY A 75 -2.29 -10.53 5.25
N VAL A 76 -1.67 -11.09 6.29
CA VAL A 76 -2.37 -11.92 7.31
C VAL A 76 -3.29 -11.09 8.18
N GLY A 77 -3.10 -9.79 8.24
CA GLY A 77 -3.91 -8.84 8.98
C GLY A 77 -3.86 -7.45 8.36
N VAL A 78 -4.86 -6.65 8.66
CA VAL A 78 -4.95 -5.23 8.31
C VAL A 78 -5.39 -4.42 9.52
N SER A 79 -4.85 -3.22 9.65
CA SER A 79 -5.22 -2.27 10.71
C SER A 79 -5.82 -1.02 10.09
N ALA A 80 -6.90 -0.51 10.67
CA ALA A 80 -7.56 0.72 10.24
C ALA A 80 -8.32 1.37 11.39
N ASN A 81 -8.09 2.67 11.65
CA ASN A 81 -8.89 3.49 12.58
C ASN A 81 -9.19 2.83 13.95
N ASN A 82 -8.19 2.28 14.63
CA ASN A 82 -8.31 1.57 15.89
C ASN A 82 -9.00 0.18 15.81
N ALA A 83 -9.24 -0.34 14.60
CA ALA A 83 -9.62 -1.72 14.38
C ALA A 83 -8.44 -2.51 13.83
N GLU A 84 -8.31 -3.76 14.23
CA GLU A 84 -7.34 -4.70 13.74
C GLU A 84 -8.09 -5.99 13.35
N TYR A 85 -7.88 -6.42 12.11
CA TYR A 85 -8.39 -7.67 11.58
C TYR A 85 -7.21 -8.60 11.38
N PHE A 86 -7.03 -9.52 12.30
CA PHE A 86 -5.94 -10.49 12.26
C PHE A 86 -6.53 -11.90 12.22
N ASP A 87 -6.07 -12.70 11.25
CA ASP A 87 -6.56 -14.05 11.03
C ASP A 87 -8.09 -14.14 10.79
N GLU A 88 -8.64 -13.09 10.21
CA GLU A 88 -10.05 -13.01 9.81
C GLU A 88 -10.19 -12.23 8.48
N PRO A 89 -11.33 -12.43 7.76
CA PRO A 89 -11.59 -11.67 6.54
C PRO A 89 -11.66 -10.16 6.81
N GLY A 90 -10.90 -9.34 6.11
CA GLY A 90 -10.90 -7.91 6.32
C GLY A 90 -10.49 -7.10 5.09
N ILE A 91 -11.10 -5.93 4.94
CA ILE A 91 -10.75 -4.91 3.93
C ILE A 91 -10.49 -3.59 4.65
N SER A 92 -9.43 -2.92 4.29
CA SER A 92 -9.13 -1.53 4.64
C SER A 92 -8.84 -0.74 3.37
N LEU A 93 -9.52 0.37 3.17
CA LEU A 93 -9.37 1.24 2.01
C LEU A 93 -9.30 2.70 2.44
N MET A 94 -8.26 3.40 1.98
CA MET A 94 -8.12 4.85 2.12
C MET A 94 -8.10 5.49 0.73
N LEU A 95 -8.86 6.57 0.56
CA LEU A 95 -8.93 7.33 -0.68
C LEU A 95 -8.18 8.65 -0.52
N CYS A 96 -7.18 8.87 -1.38
CA CYS A 96 -6.33 10.05 -1.34
C CYS A 96 -6.69 11.01 -2.50
N ALA A 97 -6.93 12.26 -2.16
CA ALA A 97 -7.08 13.34 -3.13
C ALA A 97 -5.74 14.08 -3.24
N LEU A 98 -4.90 13.63 -4.14
CA LEU A 98 -3.59 14.21 -4.42
C LEU A 98 -3.57 14.81 -5.83
N PRO A 99 -2.79 15.88 -6.07
CA PRO A 99 -2.56 16.37 -7.42
C PRO A 99 -1.94 15.27 -8.30
N SER A 100 -2.46 15.07 -9.50
CA SER A 100 -2.05 13.98 -10.39
C SER A 100 -0.60 14.10 -10.88
N ASP A 101 0.01 15.26 -10.77
CA ASP A 101 1.42 15.54 -11.06
C ASP A 101 2.34 15.27 -9.85
N GLN A 102 1.79 14.98 -8.67
CA GLN A 102 2.52 14.82 -7.42
C GLN A 102 2.64 13.37 -6.94
N TYR A 103 2.19 12.41 -7.71
CA TYR A 103 2.39 10.99 -7.39
C TYR A 103 2.42 10.12 -8.64
N ARG A 104 3.02 8.94 -8.52
CA ARG A 104 3.00 7.87 -9.53
C ARG A 104 2.87 6.52 -8.85
N VAL A 105 1.97 5.68 -9.37
CA VAL A 105 1.93 4.25 -9.01
C VAL A 105 2.99 3.53 -9.82
N PHE A 106 3.69 2.59 -9.22
CA PHE A 106 4.69 1.74 -9.87
C PHE A 106 4.53 0.28 -9.47
N SER A 107 5.06 -0.61 -10.29
CA SER A 107 5.11 -2.06 -10.01
C SER A 107 6.34 -2.71 -10.66
N GLY A 108 6.59 -3.99 -10.34
CA GLY A 108 7.69 -4.75 -10.94
C GLY A 108 7.59 -4.87 -12.47
N VAL A 109 6.36 -4.88 -13.03
CA VAL A 109 6.11 -4.91 -14.49
C VAL A 109 6.07 -3.51 -15.11
N ALA A 110 5.90 -2.48 -14.29
CA ALA A 110 5.91 -1.08 -14.70
C ALA A 110 6.74 -0.26 -13.70
N PRO A 111 8.06 -0.46 -13.69
CA PRO A 111 8.94 0.21 -12.76
C PRO A 111 8.96 1.71 -12.99
N LEU A 112 9.30 2.45 -11.94
CA LEU A 112 9.53 3.88 -12.05
C LEU A 112 10.66 4.15 -13.05
N GLY A 113 10.36 4.86 -14.11
CA GLY A 113 11.38 5.30 -15.08
C GLY A 113 12.39 6.28 -14.45
N SER A 114 13.53 6.51 -15.12
CA SER A 114 14.44 7.57 -14.70
C SER A 114 13.72 8.94 -14.76
N SER A 115 14.06 9.83 -13.85
CA SER A 115 13.47 11.19 -13.78
C SER A 115 13.57 11.95 -15.10
N GLU A 116 14.66 11.75 -15.85
CA GLU A 116 14.88 12.36 -17.16
C GLU A 116 13.84 11.95 -18.23
N MET A 117 13.29 10.73 -18.12
CA MET A 117 12.29 10.22 -19.07
C MET A 117 10.85 10.52 -18.66
N SER A 118 10.58 10.71 -17.37
CA SER A 118 9.21 10.86 -16.84
C SER A 118 8.81 12.30 -16.56
N GLY A 119 9.77 13.22 -16.42
CA GLY A 119 9.52 14.60 -15.96
C GLY A 119 8.92 14.67 -14.56
N PHE A 120 9.02 13.58 -13.78
CA PHE A 120 8.52 13.46 -12.43
C PHE A 120 9.69 13.18 -11.47
N GLU A 121 9.85 14.05 -10.48
CA GLU A 121 10.87 13.90 -9.43
C GLU A 121 10.25 13.21 -8.21
N ALA A 122 10.73 12.01 -7.92
CA ALA A 122 10.27 11.22 -6.79
C ALA A 122 10.98 11.67 -5.52
N HIS A 123 10.24 12.22 -4.56
CA HIS A 123 10.79 12.66 -3.28
C HIS A 123 10.88 11.53 -2.25
N THR A 124 9.84 10.73 -2.13
CA THR A 124 9.76 9.56 -1.24
C THR A 124 8.78 8.53 -1.80
N ALA A 125 8.76 7.31 -1.23
CA ALA A 125 7.83 6.29 -1.70
C ALA A 125 7.23 5.43 -0.58
N LEU A 126 5.94 5.08 -0.78
CA LEU A 126 5.29 3.94 -0.13
C LEU A 126 5.62 2.69 -0.96
N VAL A 127 6.11 1.64 -0.29
CA VAL A 127 6.55 0.41 -0.96
C VAL A 127 5.88 -0.81 -0.36
N HIS A 128 5.36 -1.67 -1.23
CA HIS A 128 4.94 -3.03 -0.91
C HIS A 128 5.92 -4.00 -1.58
N ALA A 129 6.35 -5.02 -0.87
CA ALA A 129 7.33 -5.95 -1.39
C ALA A 129 6.92 -7.41 -1.15
N ASP A 130 7.14 -8.25 -2.14
CA ASP A 130 7.01 -9.68 -1.97
C ASP A 130 8.30 -10.23 -1.34
N PRO A 131 8.23 -10.81 -0.12
CA PRO A 131 9.42 -11.33 0.58
C PRO A 131 10.11 -12.49 -0.15
N ALA A 132 9.42 -13.17 -1.07
CA ALA A 132 9.98 -14.26 -1.87
C ALA A 132 10.77 -13.77 -3.10
N THR A 133 10.80 -12.46 -3.34
CA THR A 133 11.52 -11.89 -4.49
C THR A 133 13.04 -12.06 -4.31
N PRO A 134 13.73 -12.64 -5.31
CA PRO A 134 15.20 -12.70 -5.29
C PRO A 134 15.81 -11.29 -5.21
N ASP A 135 16.92 -11.16 -4.50
CA ASP A 135 17.69 -9.91 -4.38
C ASP A 135 16.86 -8.70 -3.90
N LEU A 136 15.84 -8.97 -3.09
CA LEU A 136 14.90 -7.96 -2.60
C LEU A 136 15.60 -6.76 -1.93
N ALA A 137 16.65 -7.01 -1.15
CA ALA A 137 17.40 -5.93 -0.50
C ALA A 137 18.06 -4.98 -1.51
N GLU A 138 18.57 -5.51 -2.62
CA GLU A 138 19.14 -4.73 -3.72
C GLU A 138 18.06 -3.89 -4.42
N LEU A 139 16.91 -4.51 -4.73
CA LEU A 139 15.76 -3.80 -5.32
C LEU A 139 15.25 -2.66 -4.44
N ILE A 140 15.19 -2.85 -3.12
CA ILE A 140 14.83 -1.79 -2.17
C ILE A 140 15.88 -0.68 -2.20
N GLY A 141 17.18 -1.03 -2.24
CA GLY A 141 18.27 -0.08 -2.36
C GLY A 141 18.22 0.73 -3.65
N GLU A 142 17.97 0.08 -4.78
CA GLU A 142 17.75 0.75 -6.06
C GLU A 142 16.56 1.70 -6.03
N MET A 143 15.44 1.26 -5.45
CA MET A 143 14.26 2.09 -5.33
C MET A 143 14.51 3.32 -4.46
N ALA A 144 15.23 3.18 -3.34
CA ALA A 144 15.65 4.30 -2.51
C ALA A 144 16.52 5.29 -3.30
N GLY A 145 17.47 4.78 -4.09
CA GLY A 145 18.32 5.60 -4.96
C GLY A 145 17.57 6.34 -6.08
N ARG A 146 16.32 6.01 -6.34
CA ARG A 146 15.44 6.70 -7.31
C ARG A 146 14.58 7.80 -6.68
N THR A 147 14.71 8.02 -5.38
CA THR A 147 14.02 9.10 -4.66
C THR A 147 15.03 10.10 -4.10
N ASP A 148 14.69 11.38 -4.10
CA ASP A 148 15.59 12.46 -3.67
C ASP A 148 16.03 12.30 -2.21
N THR A 149 15.13 11.81 -1.35
CA THR A 149 15.42 11.66 0.08
C THR A 149 16.03 10.32 0.44
N GLY A 150 15.99 9.34 -0.45
CA GLY A 150 16.31 7.95 -0.12
C GLY A 150 15.36 7.30 0.89
N TYR A 151 14.29 8.00 1.29
CA TYR A 151 13.37 7.53 2.33
C TYR A 151 12.21 6.73 1.70
N LEU A 152 12.13 5.46 2.12
CA LEU A 152 11.02 4.57 1.79
C LEU A 152 10.26 4.21 3.05
N PHE A 153 8.96 4.04 2.93
CA PHE A 153 8.11 3.52 4.00
C PHE A 153 7.14 2.48 3.43
N GLY A 154 6.63 1.60 4.27
CA GLY A 154 5.82 0.45 3.86
C GLY A 154 6.36 -0.82 4.44
N GLY A 155 6.26 -1.94 3.72
CA GLY A 155 6.71 -3.21 4.26
C GLY A 155 6.58 -4.40 3.33
N LEU A 156 6.99 -5.54 3.87
CA LEU A 156 6.86 -6.83 3.22
C LEU A 156 5.42 -7.34 3.36
N SER A 157 4.87 -7.89 2.29
CA SER A 157 3.59 -8.59 2.34
C SER A 157 3.70 -9.85 3.20
N SER A 158 2.73 -10.05 4.10
CA SER A 158 2.75 -11.14 5.08
C SER A 158 1.69 -12.22 4.83
N SER A 159 1.24 -12.38 3.58
CA SER A 159 0.23 -13.36 3.21
C SER A 159 0.74 -14.80 3.34
N ARG A 160 -0.10 -15.70 3.85
CA ARG A 160 0.16 -17.16 3.94
C ARG A 160 0.02 -17.88 2.59
N HIS A 161 -0.67 -17.28 1.62
CA HIS A 161 -1.01 -17.89 0.33
C HIS A 161 -0.32 -17.24 -0.88
N GLY A 162 0.76 -16.52 -0.65
CA GLY A 162 1.49 -15.76 -1.65
C GLY A 162 1.25 -14.25 -1.53
N ALA A 163 2.29 -13.50 -1.75
CA ALA A 163 2.25 -12.04 -1.64
C ALA A 163 1.63 -11.45 -2.91
N LEU A 164 0.37 -11.04 -2.80
CA LEU A 164 -0.31 -10.32 -3.86
C LEU A 164 -0.24 -8.82 -3.63
N GLN A 165 -0.11 -8.08 -4.70
CA GLN A 165 -0.02 -6.64 -4.71
C GLN A 165 -1.03 -6.04 -5.68
N PHE A 166 -1.56 -4.86 -5.35
CA PHE A 166 -2.44 -4.10 -6.21
C PHE A 166 -1.66 -2.95 -6.85
N ALA A 167 -1.75 -2.79 -8.16
CA ALA A 167 -1.21 -1.63 -8.85
C ALA A 167 -1.99 -1.34 -10.12
N ILE A 168 -2.68 -0.19 -10.14
CA ILE A 168 -3.30 0.39 -11.33
C ILE A 168 -2.84 1.84 -11.43
N GLY A 169 -2.38 2.26 -12.60
CA GLY A 169 -2.11 3.64 -12.90
C GLY A 169 -3.01 4.15 -14.01
N GLY A 170 -4.00 4.98 -13.69
CA GLY A 170 -4.96 5.55 -14.61
C GLY A 170 -4.29 6.57 -15.54
N ASN A 171 -3.94 7.67 -15.18
CA ASN A 171 -3.46 8.79 -16.00
C ASN A 171 -2.02 8.63 -16.56
N GLY A 172 -1.63 7.42 -16.95
CA GLY A 172 -0.29 7.10 -17.41
C GLY A 172 0.73 7.00 -16.26
N ASN A 173 0.25 6.85 -15.05
CA ASN A 173 1.08 6.68 -13.85
C ASN A 173 1.78 5.32 -13.80
N ILE A 174 1.29 4.32 -14.54
CA ILE A 174 2.01 3.08 -14.82
C ILE A 174 2.26 3.02 -16.33
N ARG A 175 3.52 2.86 -16.72
CA ARG A 175 3.94 2.63 -18.09
C ARG A 175 4.88 1.45 -18.12
N GLY A 176 4.45 0.34 -18.68
CA GLY A 176 5.26 -0.85 -18.76
C GLY A 176 4.74 -1.82 -19.83
N GLN A 177 5.50 -2.88 -20.07
CA GLN A 177 5.08 -3.97 -20.94
C GLN A 177 4.41 -5.04 -20.11
N GLY A 178 3.14 -5.30 -20.34
CA GLY A 178 2.37 -6.33 -19.65
C GLY A 178 1.05 -5.81 -19.11
N ALA A 179 0.32 -6.67 -18.39
CA ALA A 179 -0.91 -6.29 -17.71
C ALA A 179 -0.57 -5.38 -16.51
N ALA A 180 -0.35 -4.12 -16.80
CA ALA A 180 0.00 -3.11 -15.79
C ALA A 180 -1.21 -2.65 -14.97
N GLY A 181 -2.34 -3.33 -15.10
CA GLY A 181 -3.54 -2.98 -14.36
C GLY A 181 -4.07 -4.18 -13.60
N GLY A 182 -3.99 -4.20 -12.27
CA GLY A 182 -4.62 -5.23 -11.49
C GLY A 182 -3.79 -5.79 -10.35
N VAL A 183 -3.95 -7.09 -10.15
CA VAL A 183 -3.30 -7.87 -9.10
C VAL A 183 -2.13 -8.66 -9.67
N PHE A 184 -1.01 -8.67 -8.98
CA PHE A 184 0.19 -9.42 -9.38
C PHE A 184 0.98 -9.91 -8.16
N SER A 185 1.99 -10.73 -8.39
CA SER A 185 2.92 -11.23 -7.37
C SER A 185 4.36 -10.98 -7.79
N GLY A 186 5.25 -10.94 -6.81
CA GLY A 186 6.69 -10.73 -7.01
C GLY A 186 7.10 -9.26 -7.10
N GLY A 187 8.35 -8.97 -6.79
CA GLY A 187 8.95 -7.65 -6.92
C GLY A 187 8.45 -6.63 -5.90
N LEU A 188 8.55 -5.38 -6.31
CA LEU A 188 8.10 -4.21 -5.56
C LEU A 188 6.95 -3.52 -6.29
N SER A 189 6.02 -2.98 -5.52
CA SER A 189 5.03 -2.03 -6.01
C SER A 189 4.82 -0.90 -5.00
N GLY A 190 4.10 0.11 -5.40
CA GLY A 190 3.76 1.19 -4.46
C GLY A 190 3.41 2.49 -5.14
N VAL A 191 3.62 3.55 -4.39
CA VAL A 191 3.37 4.92 -4.84
C VAL A 191 4.58 5.78 -4.51
N VAL A 192 5.14 6.45 -5.50
CA VAL A 192 6.11 7.53 -5.28
C VAL A 192 5.38 8.85 -5.18
N PHE A 193 5.88 9.72 -4.32
CA PHE A 193 5.33 11.04 -4.07
C PHE A 193 6.36 12.13 -4.40
N GLY A 194 5.90 13.19 -5.02
CA GLY A 194 6.68 14.41 -5.24
C GLY A 194 6.82 15.25 -3.98
N GLU A 195 7.70 16.24 -4.01
CA GLU A 195 7.98 17.16 -2.90
C GLU A 195 6.73 17.91 -2.41
N GLY A 196 5.74 18.15 -3.29
CA GLY A 196 4.49 18.82 -2.94
C GLY A 196 3.57 18.02 -2.01
N VAL A 197 3.81 16.71 -1.83
CA VAL A 197 3.04 15.86 -0.91
C VAL A 197 3.67 15.89 0.48
N ARG A 198 2.98 16.52 1.44
CA ARG A 198 3.43 16.54 2.83
C ARG A 198 3.19 15.19 3.49
N LEU A 199 4.27 14.50 3.80
CA LEU A 199 4.29 13.21 4.46
C LEU A 199 4.89 13.35 5.86
N VAL A 200 4.22 12.76 6.86
CA VAL A 200 4.73 12.68 8.23
C VAL A 200 4.78 11.23 8.64
N SER A 201 5.97 10.72 8.90
CA SER A 201 6.15 9.36 9.41
C SER A 201 6.38 9.36 10.93
N ARG A 202 5.95 8.29 11.56
CA ARG A 202 6.22 7.99 12.95
C ARG A 202 6.64 6.54 13.06
N VAL A 203 7.71 6.28 13.79
CA VAL A 203 8.18 4.94 14.10
C VAL A 203 8.05 4.73 15.60
N THR A 204 7.40 3.64 15.99
CA THR A 204 7.33 3.20 17.39
C THR A 204 8.16 1.94 17.52
N GLN A 205 9.15 1.97 18.39
CA GLN A 205 9.95 0.81 18.73
C GLN A 205 9.50 0.27 20.09
N GLY A 206 8.80 -0.86 20.09
CA GLY A 206 8.26 -1.50 21.29
C GLY A 206 9.31 -2.26 22.13
N CYS A 207 10.45 -2.62 21.51
CA CYS A 207 11.51 -3.37 22.17
C CYS A 207 12.80 -2.56 22.23
N GLN A 208 13.48 -2.64 23.35
CA GLN A 208 14.84 -2.11 23.49
C GLN A 208 15.84 -3.27 23.51
N PRO A 209 17.00 -3.15 22.82
CA PRO A 209 18.03 -4.17 22.91
C PRO A 209 18.51 -4.30 24.37
N LEU A 210 18.46 -5.50 24.92
CA LEU A 210 19.06 -5.79 26.21
C LEU A 210 20.59 -5.82 26.06
N ARG A 211 21.26 -4.75 26.45
CA ARG A 211 22.73 -4.72 26.52
C ARG A 211 23.16 -5.34 27.84
N SER A 212 24.00 -6.38 27.78
CA SER A 212 24.69 -6.86 28.97
C SER A 212 25.71 -5.78 29.40
N SER A 213 25.95 -5.67 30.70
CA SER A 213 26.99 -4.79 31.30
C SER A 213 28.41 -5.05 30.75
N ALA A 214 28.62 -6.09 29.95
CA ALA A 214 29.88 -6.46 29.32
C ALA A 214 29.94 -6.12 27.81
N GLY A 215 28.98 -5.35 27.27
CA GLY A 215 29.02 -4.92 25.85
C GLY A 215 28.79 -6.00 24.81
N ARG A 216 28.43 -7.23 25.21
CA ARG A 216 28.10 -8.30 24.26
C ARG A 216 26.60 -8.35 24.04
N GLN A 217 26.21 -8.36 22.79
CA GLN A 217 24.86 -8.67 22.36
C GLN A 217 24.57 -10.16 22.70
N ARG A 218 23.51 -10.43 23.45
CA ARG A 218 23.01 -11.77 23.67
C ARG A 218 21.97 -12.07 22.62
N GLU A 219 22.20 -13.10 21.85
CA GLU A 219 21.23 -13.69 20.94
C GLU A 219 20.30 -14.60 21.75
N ILE A 220 18.99 -14.43 21.59
CA ILE A 220 18.00 -15.36 22.15
C ILE A 220 17.86 -16.46 21.14
N THR A 221 18.41 -17.64 21.47
CA THR A 221 18.39 -18.83 20.57
C THR A 221 17.17 -19.72 20.78
N GLU A 222 16.46 -19.58 21.90
CA GLU A 222 15.19 -20.27 22.18
C GLU A 222 14.31 -19.39 23.05
N ALA A 223 13.03 -19.28 22.69
CA ALA A 223 11.97 -18.77 23.54
C ALA A 223 11.04 -19.93 23.86
N ASP A 224 11.08 -20.41 25.10
CA ASP A 224 10.07 -21.35 25.60
C ASP A 224 8.72 -20.62 25.69
N GLY A 225 7.72 -21.13 24.90
CA GLY A 225 6.35 -20.62 24.86
C GLY A 225 5.53 -21.12 26.06
#